data_9474ec0356eb98790cbd036dfbb49e79
#
_entry.id   9474ec0356eb98790cbd036dfbb49e79
#
_cell.length_a   1.000
_cell.length_b   1.000
_cell.length_c   1.000
_cell.angle_alpha   90.00
_cell.angle_beta   90.00
_cell.angle_gamma   90.00
#
_symmetry.space_group_name_H-M   'P 1'
#
loop_
_entity.id
_entity.type
_entity.pdbx_description
1 polymer ?
#
loop_
_entity_poly.entity_id
_entity_poly.type
_entity_poly.pdbx_seq_one_letter_code
_entity_poly.pdbx_strand_id
1 'polypeptide(L)'
;MDLTLTEFMKEQLNLVSTDFKRYMYDKLPWEARLVGLMGPRGVGKSTMVLQHIKEQAEDIQDKSLYVSADHSYFSTHTLIDTAAQFVREGGEWLYIDEVHKYEGWSTELKQIYDSHPKLHVFFTGSSVLDILEGEADLSRRVLLNDMQ
;
A
#
# COMPACT_ATOMS: atom_id res chain seq x y z
N MET A 1 -6.69 1.42 15.67
CA MET A 1 -5.65 0.67 14.95
C MET A 1 -4.48 0.43 15.89
N ASP A 2 -3.73 -0.63 15.67
CA ASP A 2 -2.59 -0.95 16.50
C ASP A 2 -1.62 0.22 16.60
N LEU A 3 -1.16 0.53 17.82
CA LEU A 3 -0.30 1.69 18.06
C LEU A 3 1.04 1.57 17.34
N THR A 4 1.59 0.35 17.23
CA THR A 4 2.82 0.10 16.50
C THR A 4 2.72 0.58 15.06
N LEU A 5 1.60 0.26 14.39
CA LEU A 5 1.39 0.62 12.99
C LEU A 5 1.15 2.13 12.82
N THR A 6 0.37 2.73 13.70
CA THR A 6 0.08 4.17 13.60
C THR A 6 1.32 5.01 13.91
N GLU A 7 2.14 4.59 14.84
CA GLU A 7 3.41 5.28 15.14
C GLU A 7 4.40 5.15 13.99
N PHE A 8 4.51 3.97 13.41
CA PHE A 8 5.36 3.75 12.24
C PHE A 8 4.95 4.68 11.09
N MET A 9 3.65 4.76 10.79
CA MET A 9 3.13 5.65 9.77
C MET A 9 3.52 7.11 10.03
N LYS A 10 3.33 7.59 11.25
CA LYS A 10 3.67 8.97 11.63
C LYS A 10 5.16 9.25 11.43
N GLU A 11 6.02 8.32 11.84
CA GLU A 11 7.46 8.47 11.66
C GLU A 11 7.82 8.59 10.19
N GLN A 12 7.25 7.72 9.34
CA GLN A 12 7.54 7.74 7.92
C GLN A 12 7.05 9.03 7.25
N LEU A 13 5.85 9.49 7.60
CA LEU A 13 5.31 10.74 7.06
C LEU A 13 6.18 11.94 7.44
N ASN A 14 6.72 11.95 8.66
CA ASN A 14 7.58 13.05 9.11
C ASN A 14 8.92 13.11 8.37
N LEU A 15 9.38 11.98 7.85
CA LEU A 15 10.67 11.90 7.15
C LEU A 15 10.58 12.33 5.67
N VAL A 16 9.39 12.37 5.10
CA VAL A 16 9.24 12.64 3.68
C VAL A 16 8.97 14.12 3.42
N SER A 17 9.62 14.67 2.37
CA SER A 17 9.36 16.02 1.88
C SER A 17 8.44 15.99 0.67
N THR A 18 7.54 16.96 0.57
CA THR A 18 6.67 17.13 -0.59
C THR A 18 7.20 18.18 -1.59
N ASP A 19 8.40 18.70 -1.36
CA ASP A 19 8.99 19.74 -2.21
C ASP A 19 9.31 19.26 -3.62
N PHE A 20 9.65 17.97 -3.76
CA PHE A 20 9.95 17.37 -5.06
C PHE A 20 9.13 16.11 -5.26
N LYS A 21 8.47 16.00 -6.41
CA LYS A 21 7.70 14.82 -6.78
C LYS A 21 8.18 14.26 -8.11
N ARG A 22 8.19 12.95 -8.19
CA ARG A 22 8.53 12.28 -9.44
C ARG A 22 7.45 12.52 -10.50
N TYR A 23 7.88 12.50 -11.74
CA TYR A 23 7.03 12.64 -12.91
C TYR A 23 5.81 11.70 -12.87
N MET A 24 6.02 10.47 -12.41
CA MET A 24 4.98 9.46 -12.37
C MET A 24 3.89 9.74 -11.33
N TYR A 25 4.17 10.61 -10.36
CA TYR A 25 3.23 10.92 -9.28
C TYR A 25 1.84 11.30 -9.81
N ASP A 26 1.79 12.22 -10.79
CA ASP A 26 0.52 12.70 -11.32
C ASP A 26 -0.15 11.71 -12.26
N LYS A 27 0.55 10.65 -12.66
CA LYS A 27 0.04 9.65 -13.61
C LYS A 27 -0.53 8.42 -12.93
N LEU A 28 -0.36 8.29 -11.63
CA LEU A 28 -0.84 7.11 -10.90
C LEU A 28 -2.34 7.21 -10.64
N PRO A 29 -3.07 6.09 -10.79
CA PRO A 29 -4.51 6.06 -10.54
C PRO A 29 -4.81 5.91 -9.04
N TRP A 30 -4.44 6.91 -8.24
CA TRP A 30 -4.53 6.88 -6.78
C TRP A 30 -5.90 6.49 -6.24
N GLU A 31 -6.96 6.80 -6.97
CA GLU A 31 -8.34 6.58 -6.53
C GLU A 31 -8.89 5.21 -6.89
N ALA A 32 -8.17 4.41 -7.66
CA ALA A 32 -8.62 3.08 -8.02
C ALA A 32 -8.61 2.15 -6.79
N ARG A 33 -9.41 1.10 -6.86
CA ARG A 33 -9.59 0.19 -5.71
C ARG A 33 -8.37 -0.64 -5.39
N LEU A 34 -7.60 -1.07 -6.39
CA LEU A 34 -6.40 -1.86 -6.17
C LEU A 34 -5.34 -1.44 -7.19
N VAL A 35 -4.29 -0.81 -6.68
CA VAL A 35 -3.22 -0.27 -7.51
C VAL A 35 -1.88 -0.84 -7.03
N GLY A 36 -1.08 -1.34 -7.97
CA GLY A 36 0.27 -1.78 -7.70
C GLY A 36 1.28 -0.90 -8.39
N LEU A 37 2.30 -0.47 -7.66
CA LEU A 37 3.44 0.28 -8.19
C LEU A 37 4.68 -0.60 -8.05
N MET A 38 5.22 -1.01 -9.19
CA MET A 38 6.35 -1.91 -9.26
C MET A 38 7.58 -1.19 -9.77
N GLY A 39 8.73 -1.67 -9.44
CA GLY A 39 9.98 -1.11 -9.93
C GLY A 39 11.15 -1.50 -9.07
N PRO A 40 12.37 -1.25 -9.54
CA PRO A 40 13.56 -1.59 -8.80
C PRO A 40 13.64 -0.84 -7.47
N ARG A 41 14.37 -1.42 -6.53
CA ARG A 41 14.62 -0.80 -5.24
C ARG A 41 15.35 0.53 -5.44
N GLY A 42 14.98 1.53 -4.66
CA GLY A 42 15.66 2.82 -4.67
C GLY A 42 15.16 3.82 -5.71
N VAL A 43 14.10 3.51 -6.46
CA VAL A 43 13.55 4.45 -7.45
C VAL A 43 12.52 5.43 -6.84
N GLY A 44 12.26 5.37 -5.53
CA GLY A 44 11.39 6.33 -4.85
C GLY A 44 9.93 5.93 -4.73
N LYS A 45 9.61 4.64 -4.83
CA LYS A 45 8.23 4.16 -4.69
C LYS A 45 7.63 4.52 -3.33
N SER A 46 8.34 4.21 -2.25
CA SER A 46 7.88 4.52 -0.89
C SER A 46 7.69 6.01 -0.69
N THR A 47 8.63 6.81 -1.21
CA THR A 47 8.56 8.27 -1.11
C THR A 47 7.30 8.80 -1.78
N MET A 48 6.97 8.30 -2.98
CA MET A 48 5.76 8.73 -3.70
C MET A 48 4.49 8.44 -2.93
N VAL A 49 4.40 7.24 -2.35
CA VAL A 49 3.23 6.85 -1.56
C VAL A 49 3.07 7.77 -0.34
N LEU A 50 4.16 8.01 0.38
CA LEU A 50 4.15 8.87 1.57
C LEU A 50 3.83 10.31 1.22
N GLN A 51 4.35 10.83 0.11
CA GLN A 51 4.02 12.17 -0.37
C GLN A 51 2.53 12.30 -0.65
N HIS A 52 1.96 11.30 -1.30
CA HIS A 52 0.53 11.31 -1.60
C HIS A 52 -0.32 11.37 -0.32
N ILE A 53 0.01 10.55 0.67
CA ILE A 53 -0.71 10.55 1.95
C ILE A 53 -0.58 11.90 2.64
N LYS A 54 0.63 12.44 2.68
CA LYS A 54 0.93 13.69 3.39
C LYS A 54 0.18 14.88 2.81
N GLU A 55 -0.13 14.85 1.52
CA GLU A 55 -0.85 15.93 0.85
C GLU A 55 -2.36 15.82 0.93
N GLN A 56 -2.90 14.71 1.44
CA GLN A 56 -4.34 14.56 1.59
C GLN A 56 -4.86 15.44 2.72
N ALA A 57 -6.13 15.80 2.64
CA ALA A 57 -6.81 16.52 3.71
C ALA A 57 -6.81 15.68 4.99
N GLU A 58 -6.87 16.35 6.14
CA GLU A 58 -6.76 15.69 7.44
C GLU A 58 -7.81 14.57 7.63
N ASP A 59 -9.03 14.80 7.19
CA ASP A 59 -10.11 13.81 7.30
C ASP A 59 -9.81 12.55 6.47
N ILE A 60 -9.15 12.70 5.33
CA ILE A 60 -8.72 11.57 4.50
C ILE A 60 -7.52 10.86 5.13
N GLN A 61 -6.57 11.62 5.68
CA GLN A 61 -5.42 11.03 6.39
C GLN A 61 -5.88 10.20 7.58
N ASP A 62 -6.90 10.66 8.31
CA ASP A 62 -7.45 9.93 9.45
C ASP A 62 -8.06 8.58 9.06
N LYS A 63 -8.42 8.42 7.80
CA LYS A 63 -8.96 7.18 7.24
C LYS A 63 -7.94 6.41 6.41
N SER A 64 -6.67 6.77 6.54
CA SER A 64 -5.56 6.16 5.79
C SER A 64 -4.61 5.45 6.74
N LEU A 65 -4.04 4.34 6.26
CA LEU A 65 -3.01 3.61 6.98
C LEU A 65 -1.90 3.23 6.00
N TYR A 66 -0.67 3.54 6.37
CA TYR A 66 0.53 3.11 5.66
C TYR A 66 1.27 2.07 6.49
N VAL A 67 1.54 0.93 5.88
CA VAL A 67 2.32 -0.14 6.51
C VAL A 67 3.41 -0.62 5.55
N SER A 68 4.49 -1.16 6.10
CA SER A 68 5.48 -1.89 5.31
C SER A 68 5.31 -3.37 5.57
N ALA A 69 5.16 -4.17 4.51
CA ALA A 69 5.04 -5.61 4.62
C ALA A 69 6.33 -6.25 5.14
N ASP A 70 7.44 -5.52 5.11
CA ASP A 70 8.73 -5.93 5.65
C ASP A 70 8.88 -5.65 7.16
N HIS A 71 7.93 -4.95 7.76
CA HIS A 71 7.98 -4.62 9.18
C HIS A 71 7.80 -5.88 10.04
N SER A 72 8.53 -5.95 11.16
CA SER A 72 8.49 -7.09 12.07
C SER A 72 7.10 -7.40 12.62
N TYR A 73 6.20 -6.42 12.64
CA TYR A 73 4.79 -6.62 13.00
C TYR A 73 4.18 -7.77 12.20
N PHE A 74 4.51 -7.88 10.91
CA PHE A 74 3.95 -8.89 10.01
C PHE A 74 4.64 -10.25 10.11
N SER A 75 5.58 -10.42 11.02
CA SER A 75 6.09 -11.75 11.37
C SER A 75 5.12 -12.51 12.28
N THR A 76 4.22 -11.79 12.96
CA THR A 76 3.24 -12.37 13.89
C THR A 76 1.80 -11.96 13.57
N HIS A 77 1.58 -11.10 12.59
CA HIS A 77 0.25 -10.64 12.17
C HIS A 77 0.11 -10.76 10.66
N THR A 78 -1.12 -10.91 10.17
CA THR A 78 -1.37 -11.03 8.74
C THR A 78 -1.85 -9.71 8.14
N LEU A 79 -1.64 -9.56 6.84
CA LEU A 79 -2.21 -8.43 6.10
C LEU A 79 -3.73 -8.49 6.12
N ILE A 80 -4.30 -9.69 6.01
CA ILE A 80 -5.76 -9.89 6.04
C ILE A 80 -6.36 -9.37 7.34
N ASP A 81 -5.79 -9.76 8.48
CA ASP A 81 -6.31 -9.35 9.79
C ASP A 81 -6.13 -7.85 10.01
N THR A 82 -5.01 -7.31 9.55
CA THR A 82 -4.73 -5.87 9.63
C THR A 82 -5.76 -5.07 8.82
N ALA A 83 -6.05 -5.49 7.60
CA ALA A 83 -7.04 -4.83 6.76
C ALA A 83 -8.44 -4.92 7.37
N ALA A 84 -8.81 -6.08 7.90
CA ALA A 84 -10.12 -6.28 8.53
C ALA A 84 -10.31 -5.36 9.73
N GLN A 85 -9.30 -5.28 10.60
CA GLN A 85 -9.34 -4.37 11.74
C GLN A 85 -9.43 -2.92 11.30
N PHE A 86 -8.62 -2.54 10.33
CA PHE A 86 -8.60 -1.17 9.79
C PHE A 86 -9.97 -0.76 9.26
N VAL A 87 -10.63 -1.62 8.48
CA VAL A 87 -11.97 -1.35 7.95
C VAL A 87 -13.00 -1.23 9.07
N ARG A 88 -12.94 -2.11 10.09
CA ARG A 88 -13.84 -2.03 11.25
C ARG A 88 -13.73 -0.70 11.98
N GLU A 89 -12.55 -0.10 11.96
CA GLU A 89 -12.30 1.19 12.63
C GLU A 89 -12.52 2.39 11.70
N GLY A 90 -13.14 2.18 10.55
CA GLY A 90 -13.49 3.25 9.63
C GLY A 90 -12.46 3.57 8.57
N GLY A 91 -11.43 2.73 8.43
CA GLY A 91 -10.39 2.93 7.42
C GLY A 91 -10.91 2.76 6.01
N GLU A 92 -10.40 3.57 5.08
CA GLU A 92 -10.81 3.59 3.68
C GLU A 92 -9.63 3.46 2.70
N TRP A 93 -8.42 3.84 3.12
CA TRP A 93 -7.23 3.89 2.26
C TRP A 93 -6.07 3.16 2.90
N LEU A 94 -5.74 1.99 2.37
CA LEU A 94 -4.64 1.17 2.90
C LEU A 94 -3.48 1.16 1.91
N TYR A 95 -2.31 1.56 2.37
CA TYR A 95 -1.07 1.61 1.58
C TYR A 95 -0.11 0.58 2.14
N ILE A 96 0.30 -0.39 1.31
CA ILE A 96 1.17 -1.50 1.73
C ILE A 96 2.46 -1.43 0.92
N ASP A 97 3.55 -1.08 1.59
CA ASP A 97 4.85 -0.96 0.98
C ASP A 97 5.58 -2.31 0.98
N GLU A 98 6.34 -2.58 -0.07
CA GLU A 98 7.21 -3.75 -0.17
C GLU A 98 6.52 -5.10 0.02
N VAL A 99 5.39 -5.30 -0.66
CA VAL A 99 4.59 -6.54 -0.52
C VAL A 99 5.39 -7.81 -0.82
N HIS A 100 6.41 -7.72 -1.69
CA HIS A 100 7.24 -8.86 -2.06
C HIS A 100 7.99 -9.48 -0.86
N LYS A 101 8.11 -8.74 0.23
CA LYS A 101 8.75 -9.22 1.46
C LYS A 101 7.80 -10.07 2.33
N TYR A 102 6.55 -10.15 1.97
CA TYR A 102 5.53 -10.91 2.72
C TYR A 102 5.11 -12.12 1.89
N GLU A 103 5.36 -13.32 2.42
CA GLU A 103 5.00 -14.55 1.72
C GLU A 103 3.49 -14.70 1.62
N GLY A 104 3.01 -15.00 0.41
CA GLY A 104 1.57 -15.15 0.16
C GLY A 104 0.84 -13.83 -0.03
N TRP A 105 1.55 -12.74 -0.27
CA TRP A 105 0.95 -11.42 -0.39
C TRP A 105 -0.13 -11.33 -1.46
N SER A 106 0.06 -11.97 -2.61
CA SER A 106 -0.91 -11.87 -3.70
C SER A 106 -2.24 -12.52 -3.35
N THR A 107 -2.19 -13.67 -2.69
CA THR A 107 -3.38 -14.37 -2.21
C THR A 107 -4.12 -13.54 -1.17
N GLU A 108 -3.40 -12.94 -0.24
CA GLU A 108 -4.01 -12.11 0.80
C GLU A 108 -4.58 -10.81 0.22
N LEU A 109 -3.90 -10.16 -0.73
CA LEU A 109 -4.44 -8.97 -1.39
C LEU A 109 -5.73 -9.27 -2.15
N LYS A 110 -5.80 -10.41 -2.82
CA LYS A 110 -7.02 -10.84 -3.49
C LYS A 110 -8.16 -10.98 -2.48
N GLN A 111 -7.92 -11.62 -1.35
CA GLN A 111 -8.92 -11.79 -0.31
C GLN A 111 -9.36 -10.46 0.29
N ILE A 112 -8.41 -9.55 0.53
CA ILE A 112 -8.72 -8.21 1.03
C ILE A 112 -9.61 -7.46 0.05
N TYR A 113 -9.27 -7.51 -1.23
CA TYR A 113 -10.07 -6.87 -2.29
C TYR A 113 -11.49 -7.41 -2.33
N ASP A 114 -11.64 -8.73 -2.26
CA ASP A 114 -12.94 -9.37 -2.37
C ASP A 114 -13.79 -9.18 -1.11
N SER A 115 -13.16 -9.12 0.07
CA SER A 115 -13.86 -9.03 1.35
C SER A 115 -14.26 -7.60 1.74
N HIS A 116 -13.59 -6.59 1.21
CA HIS A 116 -13.79 -5.19 1.61
C HIS A 116 -14.04 -4.31 0.38
N PRO A 117 -15.26 -4.32 -0.18
CA PRO A 117 -15.54 -3.67 -1.46
C PRO A 117 -15.33 -2.16 -1.47
N LYS A 118 -15.31 -1.51 -0.32
CA LYS A 118 -15.13 -0.06 -0.21
C LYS A 118 -13.69 0.35 0.12
N LEU A 119 -12.83 -0.60 0.40
CA LEU A 119 -11.44 -0.32 0.74
C LEU A 119 -10.62 -0.08 -0.52
N HIS A 120 -9.84 0.99 -0.51
CA HIS A 120 -8.84 1.26 -1.54
C HIS A 120 -7.50 0.73 -1.04
N VAL A 121 -6.81 -0.04 -1.87
CA VAL A 121 -5.49 -0.59 -1.54
C VAL A 121 -4.48 -0.17 -2.61
N PHE A 122 -3.41 0.43 -2.15
CA PHE A 122 -2.26 0.78 -2.97
C PHE A 122 -1.04 0.05 -2.42
N PHE A 123 -0.33 -0.69 -3.26
CA PHE A 123 0.84 -1.43 -2.79
C PHE A 123 2.03 -1.22 -3.70
N THR A 124 3.22 -1.45 -3.15
CA THR A 124 4.46 -1.41 -3.90
C THR A 124 5.18 -2.75 -3.84
N GLY A 125 5.95 -3.05 -4.85
CA GLY A 125 6.77 -4.24 -4.90
C GLY A 125 7.97 -4.06 -5.82
N SER A 126 8.88 -5.04 -5.80
CA SER A 126 10.14 -4.93 -6.52
C SER A 126 10.09 -5.40 -7.96
N SER A 127 9.10 -6.21 -8.34
CA SER A 127 9.08 -6.83 -9.66
C SER A 127 7.65 -7.09 -10.14
N VAL A 128 7.37 -6.71 -11.37
CA VAL A 128 6.12 -7.05 -12.05
C VAL A 128 5.98 -8.56 -12.22
N LEU A 129 7.09 -9.27 -12.45
CA LEU A 129 7.07 -10.72 -12.63
C LEU A 129 6.55 -11.45 -11.40
N ASP A 130 6.89 -10.97 -10.21
CA ASP A 130 6.41 -11.57 -8.96
C ASP A 130 4.88 -11.51 -8.87
N ILE A 131 4.28 -10.46 -9.41
CA ILE A 131 2.82 -10.32 -9.44
C ILE A 131 2.23 -11.26 -10.51
N LEU A 132 2.81 -11.29 -11.69
CA LEU A 132 2.30 -12.09 -12.81
C LEU A 132 2.42 -13.59 -12.53
N GLU A 133 3.43 -14.00 -11.79
CA GLU A 133 3.62 -15.39 -11.36
C GLU A 133 2.71 -15.76 -10.19
N GLY A 134 2.12 -14.78 -9.50
CA GLY A 134 1.26 -14.99 -8.36
C GLY A 134 -0.09 -15.55 -8.76
N GLU A 135 -1.16 -14.76 -8.59
CA GLU A 135 -2.51 -15.20 -8.82
C GLU A 135 -3.11 -14.56 -10.07
N ALA A 136 -3.56 -15.38 -11.02
CA ALA A 136 -4.26 -14.89 -12.22
C ALA A 136 -5.47 -14.01 -11.86
N ASP A 137 -6.16 -14.36 -10.77
CA ASP A 137 -7.31 -13.60 -10.29
C ASP A 137 -6.92 -12.22 -9.79
N LEU A 138 -5.76 -12.09 -9.12
CA LEU A 138 -5.27 -10.80 -8.67
C LEU A 138 -4.94 -9.91 -9.87
N SER A 139 -4.31 -10.45 -10.90
CA SER A 139 -3.92 -9.67 -12.07
C SER A 139 -5.11 -9.03 -12.80
N ARG A 140 -6.29 -9.61 -12.66
CA ARG A 140 -7.53 -9.04 -13.25
C ARG A 140 -8.12 -7.92 -12.39
N ARG A 141 -7.75 -7.82 -11.13
CA ARG A 141 -8.30 -6.85 -10.18
C ARG A 141 -7.41 -5.62 -10.02
N VAL A 142 -6.14 -5.75 -10.33
CA VAL A 142 -5.14 -4.73 -10.02
C VAL A 142 -4.80 -3.89 -11.25
N LEU A 143 -4.61 -2.59 -11.02
CA LEU A 143 -4.00 -1.69 -12.01
C LEU A 143 -2.50 -1.62 -11.70
N LEU A 144 -1.68 -2.22 -12.56
CA LEU A 144 -0.24 -2.26 -12.36
C LEU A 144 0.43 -1.10 -13.07
N ASN A 145 1.37 -0.47 -12.37
CA ASN A 145 2.17 0.62 -12.88
C ASN A 145 3.64 0.28 -12.64
N ASP A 146 4.47 0.48 -13.63
CA ASP A 146 5.90 0.17 -13.56
C ASP A 146 6.69 1.47 -13.48
N MET A 147 7.54 1.57 -12.47
CA MET A 147 8.39 2.73 -12.23
C MET A 147 9.85 2.37 -12.53
N GLN A 148 10.44 3.12 -13.41
CA GLN A 148 11.82 2.91 -13.82
C GLN A 148 12.78 3.91 -13.21
#